data_62f788f2a0affb86e6c2be7c50d86271
#
_entry.id   62f788f2a0affb86e6c2be7c50d86271
#
_cell.length_a   1.000
_cell.length_b   1.000
_cell.length_c   1.000
_cell.angle_alpha   90.00
_cell.angle_beta   90.00
_cell.angle_gamma   90.00
#
_symmetry.space_group_name_H-M   'P 1'
#
loop_
_entity.id
_entity.type
_entity.pdbx_description
1 polymer ?
#
loop_
_entity_poly.entity_id
_entity_poly.type
_entity_poly.pdbx_seq_one_letter_code
_entity_poly.pdbx_strand_id
1 'polypeptide(L)'
;MKPLLALMLLMTFFARAAAPEPGSQYLQAAEAGDKRAQYYLADSWFSFGDLSKAEYWAQKSADNGDADACALLAQIKITNPVSLDYPQAKMLAEKAAQAGSKAGEITLARILVNTQAGKTDYPKAISLLQNASENLESDVAVDAQMLLGLIYANGVGIQADDDKATWYFKRSSAISRTGYSEYWAGMMFLNGEQGFIEQNKQKALHWLNLSCTEGFDTGCEEFDRLTNG
;
A
#
# COMPACT_ATOMS: atom_id res chain seq x y z
N MET A 1 -56.60 -33.09 -38.73
CA MET A 1 -56.42 -31.89 -37.97
C MET A 1 -55.55 -32.25 -36.74
N LYS A 2 -54.29 -31.90 -36.71
CA LYS A 2 -53.38 -32.10 -35.58
C LYS A 2 -53.16 -30.75 -34.92
N PRO A 3 -53.28 -30.59 -33.59
CA PRO A 3 -52.93 -29.33 -32.94
C PRO A 3 -51.42 -29.21 -32.77
N LEU A 4 -50.86 -28.09 -33.19
CA LEU A 4 -49.50 -27.66 -32.88
C LEU A 4 -49.40 -27.34 -31.37
N LEU A 5 -48.58 -28.10 -30.66
CA LEU A 5 -48.11 -27.69 -29.33
C LEU A 5 -47.06 -26.57 -29.50
N ALA A 6 -47.43 -25.37 -29.11
CA ALA A 6 -46.47 -24.27 -28.99
C ALA A 6 -45.62 -24.50 -27.71
N LEU A 7 -44.36 -24.88 -27.87
CA LEU A 7 -43.38 -25.01 -26.80
C LEU A 7 -42.95 -23.59 -26.41
N MET A 8 -43.51 -22.99 -25.37
CA MET A 8 -43.02 -21.78 -24.76
C MET A 8 -41.68 -22.11 -24.06
N LEU A 9 -40.57 -21.75 -24.72
CA LEU A 9 -39.27 -21.68 -24.06
C LEU A 9 -39.29 -20.52 -23.06
N LEU A 10 -39.51 -20.83 -21.79
CA LEU A 10 -39.19 -19.94 -20.66
C LEU A 10 -37.68 -19.80 -20.58
N MET A 11 -37.12 -18.77 -21.25
CA MET A 11 -35.77 -18.32 -20.97
C MET A 11 -35.79 -17.69 -19.57
N THR A 12 -35.45 -18.48 -18.56
CA THR A 12 -35.06 -17.95 -17.26
C THR A 12 -33.75 -17.24 -17.43
N PHE A 13 -33.82 -15.91 -17.59
CA PHE A 13 -32.67 -15.04 -17.38
C PHE A 13 -32.25 -15.17 -15.90
N PHE A 14 -31.30 -16.06 -15.62
CA PHE A 14 -30.56 -15.96 -14.39
C PHE A 14 -29.74 -14.65 -14.52
N ALA A 15 -30.28 -13.56 -13.97
CA ALA A 15 -29.49 -12.38 -13.69
C ALA A 15 -28.36 -12.83 -12.75
N ARG A 16 -27.17 -13.03 -13.32
CA ARG A 16 -25.97 -13.27 -12.52
C ARG A 16 -25.81 -12.01 -11.67
N ALA A 17 -26.10 -12.14 -10.36
CA ALA A 17 -25.92 -11.04 -9.45
C ALA A 17 -24.49 -10.50 -9.66
N ALA A 18 -24.37 -9.25 -10.07
CA ALA A 18 -23.07 -8.62 -10.17
C ALA A 18 -22.41 -8.72 -8.80
N ALA A 19 -21.11 -8.99 -8.79
CA ALA A 19 -20.36 -8.97 -7.52
C ALA A 19 -20.62 -7.62 -6.84
N PRO A 20 -20.81 -7.61 -5.51
CA PRO A 20 -21.06 -6.35 -4.82
C PRO A 20 -19.91 -5.36 -5.07
N GLU A 21 -20.25 -4.09 -5.25
CA GLU A 21 -19.24 -3.05 -5.42
C GLU A 21 -18.33 -2.96 -4.18
N PRO A 22 -17.05 -2.64 -4.36
CA PRO A 22 -16.10 -2.47 -3.25
C PRO A 22 -16.66 -1.54 -2.18
N GLY A 23 -16.63 -1.99 -0.92
CA GLY A 23 -17.10 -1.20 0.22
C GLY A 23 -18.60 -0.94 0.28
N SER A 24 -19.44 -1.65 -0.53
CA SER A 24 -20.89 -1.44 -0.59
C SER A 24 -21.59 -1.53 0.78
N GLN A 25 -21.05 -2.28 1.73
CA GLN A 25 -21.54 -2.34 3.11
C GLN A 25 -21.41 -1.01 3.87
N TYR A 26 -20.52 -0.12 3.44
CA TYR A 26 -20.31 1.21 4.07
C TYR A 26 -21.09 2.32 3.36
N LEU A 27 -21.62 2.08 2.15
CA LEU A 27 -22.17 3.13 1.29
C LEU A 27 -23.28 3.93 1.97
N GLN A 28 -24.27 3.28 2.57
CA GLN A 28 -25.39 3.97 3.20
C GLN A 28 -24.95 4.91 4.34
N ALA A 29 -24.04 4.46 5.20
CA ALA A 29 -23.52 5.28 6.29
C ALA A 29 -22.62 6.40 5.78
N ALA A 30 -21.81 6.12 4.74
CA ALA A 30 -20.96 7.12 4.09
C ALA A 30 -21.77 8.25 3.45
N GLU A 31 -22.89 7.92 2.77
CA GLU A 31 -23.84 8.88 2.20
C GLU A 31 -24.55 9.70 3.28
N ALA A 32 -24.81 9.09 4.46
CA ALA A 32 -25.35 9.78 5.62
C ALA A 32 -24.34 10.69 6.33
N GLY A 33 -23.07 10.73 5.90
CA GLY A 33 -22.04 11.61 6.44
C GLY A 33 -21.14 10.99 7.52
N ASP A 34 -21.25 9.70 7.79
CA ASP A 34 -20.36 9.02 8.73
C ASP A 34 -18.93 9.00 8.18
N LYS A 35 -18.01 9.69 8.85
CA LYS A 35 -16.64 9.85 8.39
C LYS A 35 -15.86 8.53 8.34
N ARG A 36 -16.10 7.60 9.30
CA ARG A 36 -15.41 6.30 9.29
C ARG A 36 -15.92 5.41 8.17
N ALA A 37 -17.23 5.42 7.90
CA ALA A 37 -17.79 4.72 6.75
C ALA A 37 -17.27 5.29 5.43
N GLN A 38 -17.12 6.62 5.32
CA GLN A 38 -16.52 7.28 4.16
C GLN A 38 -15.05 6.86 3.98
N TYR A 39 -14.27 6.77 5.07
CA TYR A 39 -12.90 6.26 5.04
C TYR A 39 -12.85 4.80 4.55
N TYR A 40 -13.63 3.89 5.13
CA TYR A 40 -13.63 2.48 4.72
C TYR A 40 -14.09 2.28 3.27
N LEU A 41 -15.02 3.11 2.80
CA LEU A 41 -15.45 3.09 1.41
C LEU A 41 -14.33 3.58 0.48
N ALA A 42 -13.60 4.65 0.87
CA ALA A 42 -12.43 5.14 0.16
C ALA A 42 -11.32 4.09 0.07
N ASP A 43 -11.00 3.44 1.19
CA ASP A 43 -9.98 2.40 1.28
C ASP A 43 -10.33 1.18 0.41
N SER A 44 -11.62 0.79 0.40
CA SER A 44 -12.12 -0.27 -0.46
C SER A 44 -11.94 0.05 -1.96
N TRP A 45 -12.20 1.28 -2.37
CA TRP A 45 -11.99 1.73 -3.74
C TRP A 45 -10.50 1.87 -4.09
N PHE A 46 -9.69 2.31 -3.12
CA PHE A 46 -8.24 2.36 -3.27
C PHE A 46 -7.65 0.97 -3.52
N SER A 47 -8.03 0.00 -2.70
CA SER A 47 -7.61 -1.41 -2.84
C SER A 47 -8.10 -2.05 -4.13
N PHE A 48 -9.27 -1.62 -4.65
CA PHE A 48 -9.79 -2.06 -5.94
C PHE A 48 -9.07 -1.41 -7.14
N GLY A 49 -8.36 -0.30 -6.92
CA GLY A 49 -7.64 0.47 -7.94
C GLY A 49 -8.44 1.59 -8.61
N ASP A 50 -9.68 1.86 -8.17
CA ASP A 50 -10.44 3.04 -8.63
C ASP A 50 -10.04 4.26 -7.80
N LEU A 51 -8.90 4.85 -8.18
CA LEU A 51 -8.32 5.98 -7.47
C LEU A 51 -9.22 7.24 -7.50
N SER A 52 -10.08 7.38 -8.48
CA SER A 52 -11.00 8.52 -8.56
C SER A 52 -12.10 8.44 -7.51
N LYS A 53 -12.72 7.26 -7.34
CA LYS A 53 -13.71 7.04 -6.29
C LYS A 53 -13.07 7.05 -4.90
N ALA A 54 -11.87 6.47 -4.77
CA ALA A 54 -11.09 6.52 -3.55
C ALA A 54 -10.82 7.97 -3.11
N GLU A 55 -10.33 8.82 -4.03
CA GLU A 55 -10.06 10.23 -3.76
C GLU A 55 -11.31 10.99 -3.33
N TYR A 56 -12.44 10.78 -4.01
CA TYR A 56 -13.72 11.41 -3.68
C TYR A 56 -14.17 11.09 -2.25
N TRP A 57 -14.16 9.82 -1.85
CA TRP A 57 -14.59 9.42 -0.52
C TRP A 57 -13.57 9.76 0.57
N ALA A 58 -12.27 9.65 0.27
CA ALA A 58 -11.21 10.06 1.18
C ALA A 58 -11.27 11.58 1.47
N GLN A 59 -11.54 12.40 0.44
CA GLN A 59 -11.72 13.85 0.61
C GLN A 59 -12.89 14.15 1.54
N LYS A 60 -14.06 13.54 1.32
CA LYS A 60 -15.23 13.73 2.19
C LYS A 60 -14.94 13.37 3.64
N SER A 61 -14.29 12.23 3.86
CA SER A 61 -13.93 11.76 5.20
C SER A 61 -12.92 12.71 5.88
N ALA A 62 -11.90 13.16 5.13
CA ALA A 62 -10.88 14.10 5.61
C ALA A 62 -11.48 15.49 5.96
N ASP A 63 -12.46 15.96 5.18
CA ASP A 63 -13.20 17.20 5.44
C ASP A 63 -14.05 17.08 6.72
N ASN A 64 -14.56 15.88 7.01
CA ASN A 64 -15.25 15.55 8.26
C ASN A 64 -14.28 15.24 9.44
N GLY A 65 -12.98 15.48 9.25
CA GLY A 65 -11.97 15.37 10.33
C GLY A 65 -11.54 13.94 10.67
N ASP A 66 -11.53 13.04 9.69
CA ASP A 66 -10.90 11.72 9.86
C ASP A 66 -9.41 11.80 9.53
N ALA A 67 -8.55 11.46 10.49
CA ALA A 67 -7.10 11.56 10.32
C ALA A 67 -6.54 10.48 9.36
N ASP A 68 -7.09 9.26 9.41
CA ASP A 68 -6.66 8.19 8.53
C ASP A 68 -7.09 8.45 7.08
N ALA A 69 -8.23 9.12 6.88
CA ALA A 69 -8.64 9.57 5.57
C ALA A 69 -7.71 10.68 5.01
N CYS A 70 -7.19 11.57 5.86
CA CYS A 70 -6.14 12.52 5.43
C CYS A 70 -4.88 11.76 4.97
N ALA A 71 -4.50 10.69 5.67
CA ALA A 71 -3.36 9.85 5.30
C ALA A 71 -3.61 9.12 3.95
N LEU A 72 -4.77 8.51 3.78
CA LEU A 72 -5.16 7.84 2.53
C LEU A 72 -5.21 8.82 1.36
N LEU A 73 -5.78 10.01 1.56
CA LEU A 73 -5.81 11.05 0.53
C LEU A 73 -4.40 11.49 0.14
N ALA A 74 -3.49 11.66 1.12
CA ALA A 74 -2.08 11.94 0.86
C ALA A 74 -1.41 10.82 0.04
N GLN A 75 -1.70 9.57 0.37
CA GLN A 75 -1.19 8.42 -0.38
C GLN A 75 -1.72 8.41 -1.82
N ILE A 76 -3.00 8.68 -2.03
CA ILE A 76 -3.59 8.80 -3.38
C ILE A 76 -2.87 9.90 -4.17
N LYS A 77 -2.61 11.06 -3.55
CA LYS A 77 -1.92 12.19 -4.19
C LYS A 77 -0.48 11.93 -4.61
N ILE A 78 0.19 10.94 -4.02
CA ILE A 78 1.55 10.54 -4.43
C ILE A 78 1.57 9.33 -5.37
N THR A 79 0.48 8.59 -5.49
CA THR A 79 0.40 7.37 -6.30
C THR A 79 -0.41 7.54 -7.59
N ASN A 80 -1.36 8.46 -7.63
CA ASN A 80 -2.20 8.70 -8.80
C ASN A 80 -1.53 9.70 -9.75
N PRO A 81 -1.06 9.26 -10.94
CA PRO A 81 -0.37 10.15 -11.89
C PRO A 81 -1.24 11.32 -12.38
N VAL A 82 -2.58 11.15 -12.35
CA VAL A 82 -3.54 12.17 -12.80
C VAL A 82 -3.70 13.30 -11.78
N SER A 83 -3.58 12.98 -10.48
CA SER A 83 -3.74 13.96 -9.39
C SER A 83 -2.48 14.11 -8.53
N LEU A 84 -1.29 13.78 -9.08
CA LEU A 84 0.00 13.84 -8.40
C LEU A 84 0.28 15.25 -7.87
N ASP A 85 0.37 15.38 -6.54
CA ASP A 85 0.61 16.65 -5.85
C ASP A 85 1.38 16.41 -4.53
N TYR A 86 2.70 16.41 -4.60
CA TYR A 86 3.57 16.24 -3.42
C TYR A 86 3.39 17.31 -2.34
N PRO A 87 3.27 18.63 -2.66
CA PRO A 87 2.99 19.64 -1.66
C PRO A 87 1.68 19.41 -0.89
N GLN A 88 0.59 19.10 -1.58
CA GLN A 88 -0.71 18.80 -0.95
C GLN A 88 -0.62 17.49 -0.14
N ALA A 89 -0.01 16.45 -0.70
CA ALA A 89 0.18 15.18 -0.01
C ALA A 89 0.95 15.35 1.30
N LYS A 90 2.02 16.14 1.28
CA LYS A 90 2.83 16.41 2.48
C LYS A 90 2.02 17.11 3.56
N MET A 91 1.26 18.14 3.20
CA MET A 91 0.39 18.88 4.14
C MET A 91 -0.67 17.94 4.76
N LEU A 92 -1.29 17.08 3.97
CA LEU A 92 -2.28 16.11 4.43
C LEU A 92 -1.67 15.05 5.36
N ALA A 93 -0.50 14.52 4.99
CA ALA A 93 0.22 13.54 5.81
C ALA A 93 0.72 14.15 7.13
N GLU A 94 1.20 15.41 7.12
CA GLU A 94 1.56 16.14 8.34
C GLU A 94 0.36 16.35 9.26
N LYS A 95 -0.80 16.75 8.70
CA LYS A 95 -2.06 16.89 9.45
C LYS A 95 -2.48 15.55 10.07
N ALA A 96 -2.42 14.46 9.31
CA ALA A 96 -2.76 13.11 9.78
C ALA A 96 -1.82 12.65 10.92
N ALA A 97 -0.51 12.79 10.74
CA ALA A 97 0.50 12.43 11.74
C ALA A 97 0.33 13.25 13.06
N GLN A 98 0.09 14.56 12.95
CA GLN A 98 -0.17 15.42 14.11
C GLN A 98 -1.46 15.03 14.86
N ALA A 99 -2.44 14.47 14.17
CA ALA A 99 -3.67 13.94 14.75
C ALA A 99 -3.51 12.50 15.30
N GLY A 100 -2.29 11.94 15.26
CA GLY A 100 -1.96 10.62 15.80
C GLY A 100 -2.20 9.44 14.85
N SER A 101 -2.49 9.69 13.57
CA SER A 101 -2.61 8.63 12.57
C SER A 101 -1.25 8.01 12.25
N LYS A 102 -1.11 6.71 12.52
CA LYS A 102 0.11 5.95 12.18
C LYS A 102 0.27 5.80 10.66
N ALA A 103 -0.82 5.67 9.93
CA ALA A 103 -0.82 5.71 8.47
C ALA A 103 -0.32 7.07 7.94
N GLY A 104 -0.67 8.17 8.64
CA GLY A 104 -0.15 9.51 8.35
C GLY A 104 1.36 9.62 8.58
N GLU A 105 1.89 9.03 9.64
CA GLU A 105 3.33 8.97 9.91
C GLU A 105 4.09 8.21 8.80
N ILE A 106 3.55 7.07 8.34
CA ILE A 106 4.14 6.28 7.25
C ILE A 106 4.10 7.04 5.93
N THR A 107 2.96 7.62 5.58
CA THR A 107 2.81 8.38 4.34
C THR A 107 3.73 9.60 4.32
N LEU A 108 3.85 10.31 5.46
CA LEU A 108 4.80 11.41 5.60
C LEU A 108 6.25 10.93 5.43
N ALA A 109 6.60 9.80 6.03
CA ALA A 109 7.94 9.22 5.89
C ALA A 109 8.26 8.86 4.42
N ARG A 110 7.32 8.27 3.68
CA ARG A 110 7.46 8.02 2.23
C ARG A 110 7.76 9.30 1.45
N ILE A 111 7.03 10.36 1.74
CA ILE A 111 7.24 11.67 1.09
C ILE A 111 8.62 12.23 1.44
N LEU A 112 9.06 12.11 2.70
CA LEU A 112 10.34 12.63 3.17
C LEU A 112 11.56 11.88 2.61
N VAL A 113 11.43 10.65 2.15
CA VAL A 113 12.54 9.91 1.51
C VAL A 113 12.51 10.03 -0.02
N ASN A 114 11.43 10.56 -0.60
CA ASN A 114 11.29 10.67 -2.05
C ASN A 114 11.89 11.97 -2.58
N THR A 115 12.91 11.87 -3.44
CA THR A 115 13.63 13.03 -4.01
C THR A 115 12.76 13.87 -4.93
N GLN A 116 11.70 13.33 -5.51
CA GLN A 116 10.74 14.07 -6.34
C GLN A 116 9.81 14.97 -5.51
N ALA A 117 9.61 14.61 -4.24
CA ALA A 117 8.83 15.43 -3.32
C ALA A 117 9.60 16.67 -2.81
N GLY A 118 10.88 16.80 -3.16
CA GLY A 118 11.76 17.90 -2.77
C GLY A 118 12.91 17.48 -1.86
N LYS A 119 13.24 18.31 -0.87
CA LYS A 119 14.33 18.01 0.06
C LYS A 119 13.97 16.83 0.95
N THR A 120 14.78 15.79 0.92
CA THR A 120 14.64 14.59 1.76
C THR A 120 15.05 14.86 3.20
N ASP A 121 14.41 14.11 4.13
CA ASP A 121 14.73 14.13 5.57
C ASP A 121 14.64 12.69 6.11
N TYR A 122 15.70 11.91 5.86
CA TYR A 122 15.77 10.51 6.30
C TYR A 122 15.74 10.35 7.83
N PRO A 123 16.42 11.17 8.65
CA PRO A 123 16.32 11.06 10.10
C PRO A 123 14.88 11.21 10.61
N LYS A 124 14.13 12.19 10.10
CA LYS A 124 12.72 12.38 10.45
C LYS A 124 11.85 11.23 9.97
N ALA A 125 12.05 10.75 8.75
CA ALA A 125 11.32 9.61 8.21
C ALA A 125 11.53 8.35 9.06
N ILE A 126 12.77 8.02 9.42
CA ILE A 126 13.10 6.88 10.29
C ILE A 126 12.42 7.02 11.65
N SER A 127 12.45 8.20 12.28
CA SER A 127 11.78 8.45 13.56
C SER A 127 10.27 8.24 13.49
N LEU A 128 9.61 8.73 12.44
CA LEU A 128 8.17 8.52 12.21
C LEU A 128 7.84 7.04 12.04
N LEU A 129 8.61 6.31 11.26
CA LEU A 129 8.41 4.89 11.03
C LEU A 129 8.66 4.05 12.27
N GLN A 130 9.66 4.39 13.08
CA GLN A 130 9.89 3.74 14.37
C GLN A 130 8.68 3.92 15.29
N ASN A 131 8.14 5.14 15.38
CA ASN A 131 6.93 5.41 16.14
C ASN A 131 5.70 4.66 15.60
N ALA A 132 5.54 4.60 14.27
CA ALA A 132 4.44 3.86 13.65
C ALA A 132 4.56 2.33 13.86
N SER A 133 5.77 1.81 14.05
CA SER A 133 6.05 0.38 14.23
C SER A 133 6.01 -0.12 15.68
N GLU A 134 5.69 0.72 16.66
CA GLU A 134 5.69 0.35 18.09
C GLU A 134 4.66 -0.74 18.44
N ASN A 135 3.49 -0.72 17.81
CA ASN A 135 2.47 -1.75 17.98
C ASN A 135 2.62 -2.85 16.93
N LEU A 136 3.29 -3.93 17.28
CA LEU A 136 3.66 -5.03 16.39
C LEU A 136 2.48 -5.88 15.85
N GLU A 137 1.26 -5.72 16.40
CA GLU A 137 0.10 -6.56 16.03
C GLU A 137 -0.78 -5.92 14.94
N SER A 138 -0.35 -4.81 14.32
CA SER A 138 -1.14 -4.10 13.31
C SER A 138 -0.50 -4.18 11.92
N ASP A 139 -1.33 -4.23 10.87
CA ASP A 139 -0.89 -4.15 9.47
C ASP A 139 -0.07 -2.87 9.20
N VAL A 140 -0.40 -1.78 9.90
CA VAL A 140 0.34 -0.51 9.84
C VAL A 140 1.79 -0.68 10.31
N ALA A 141 2.04 -1.50 11.33
CA ALA A 141 3.39 -1.79 11.79
C ALA A 141 4.20 -2.61 10.77
N VAL A 142 3.53 -3.50 10.03
CA VAL A 142 4.16 -4.25 8.92
C VAL A 142 4.69 -3.28 7.87
N ASP A 143 3.87 -2.34 7.42
CA ASP A 143 4.25 -1.34 6.42
C ASP A 143 5.39 -0.44 6.90
N ALA A 144 5.34 0.00 8.16
CA ALA A 144 6.39 0.83 8.75
C ALA A 144 7.73 0.07 8.81
N GLN A 145 7.72 -1.19 9.24
CA GLN A 145 8.91 -2.02 9.31
C GLN A 145 9.46 -2.36 7.93
N MET A 146 8.59 -2.66 6.96
CA MET A 146 9.01 -2.89 5.58
C MET A 146 9.69 -1.66 4.99
N LEU A 147 9.14 -0.46 5.20
CA LEU A 147 9.75 0.78 4.71
C LEU A 147 11.07 1.11 5.42
N LEU A 148 11.19 0.83 6.73
CA LEU A 148 12.47 0.91 7.45
C LEU A 148 13.51 -0.03 6.84
N GLY A 149 13.15 -1.28 6.59
CA GLY A 149 14.01 -2.24 5.92
C GLY A 149 14.49 -1.73 4.55
N LEU A 150 13.58 -1.20 3.73
CA LEU A 150 13.91 -0.62 2.43
C LEU A 150 14.87 0.59 2.53
N ILE A 151 14.66 1.48 3.50
CA ILE A 151 15.55 2.63 3.73
C ILE A 151 16.97 2.15 4.05
N TYR A 152 17.13 1.18 4.96
CA TYR A 152 18.45 0.64 5.30
C TYR A 152 19.08 -0.18 4.16
N ALA A 153 18.30 -0.99 3.44
CA ALA A 153 18.78 -1.74 2.29
C ALA A 153 19.20 -0.84 1.11
N ASN A 154 18.48 0.25 0.91
CA ASN A 154 18.76 1.19 -0.19
C ASN A 154 20.04 2.00 0.08
N GLY A 155 20.21 2.49 1.30
CA GLY A 155 21.39 3.27 1.70
C GLY A 155 21.46 4.68 1.09
N VAL A 156 20.36 5.19 0.55
CA VAL A 156 20.27 6.55 0.01
C VAL A 156 19.96 7.54 1.14
N GLY A 157 20.81 8.54 1.31
CA GLY A 157 20.69 9.54 2.39
C GLY A 157 21.12 9.07 3.78
N ILE A 158 21.39 7.77 3.95
CA ILE A 158 22.02 7.15 5.11
C ILE A 158 22.99 6.08 4.65
N GLN A 159 23.84 5.58 5.53
CA GLN A 159 24.67 4.43 5.22
C GLN A 159 23.80 3.17 5.10
N ALA A 160 24.00 2.39 4.02
CA ALA A 160 23.35 1.09 3.86
C ALA A 160 23.74 0.15 5.02
N ASP A 161 22.79 -0.64 5.48
CA ASP A 161 22.96 -1.57 6.59
C ASP A 161 22.03 -2.78 6.36
N ASP A 162 22.59 -3.79 5.70
CA ASP A 162 21.81 -4.99 5.32
C ASP A 162 21.38 -5.82 6.56
N ASP A 163 22.14 -5.76 7.67
CA ASP A 163 21.76 -6.44 8.92
C ASP A 163 20.51 -5.77 9.53
N LYS A 164 20.48 -4.44 9.57
CA LYS A 164 19.28 -3.71 10.01
C LYS A 164 18.10 -3.91 9.06
N ALA A 165 18.35 -3.89 7.75
CA ALA A 165 17.31 -4.16 6.76
C ALA A 165 16.68 -5.54 6.99
N THR A 166 17.51 -6.58 7.12
CA THR A 166 17.07 -7.95 7.41
C THR A 166 16.31 -8.02 8.73
N TRP A 167 16.77 -7.33 9.77
CA TRP A 167 16.08 -7.31 11.06
C TRP A 167 14.67 -6.71 10.96
N TYR A 168 14.49 -5.60 10.22
CA TYR A 168 13.18 -5.00 10.00
C TYR A 168 12.28 -5.87 9.14
N PHE A 169 12.79 -6.48 8.04
CA PHE A 169 12.01 -7.38 7.20
C PHE A 169 11.54 -8.62 7.97
N LYS A 170 12.40 -9.23 8.80
CA LYS A 170 11.99 -10.35 9.65
C LYS A 170 10.91 -9.98 10.65
N ARG A 171 10.94 -8.78 11.20
CA ARG A 171 9.88 -8.29 12.10
C ARG A 171 8.56 -8.10 11.38
N SER A 172 8.56 -7.54 10.17
CA SER A 172 7.34 -7.38 9.37
C SER A 172 6.80 -8.75 8.90
N SER A 173 7.67 -9.67 8.49
CA SER A 173 7.30 -11.04 8.10
C SER A 173 6.75 -11.88 9.26
N ALA A 174 7.17 -11.62 10.49
CA ALA A 174 6.63 -12.32 11.67
C ALA A 174 5.13 -12.10 11.88
N ILE A 175 4.61 -10.97 11.37
CA ILE A 175 3.19 -10.63 11.45
C ILE A 175 2.44 -11.11 10.20
N SER A 176 3.07 -11.02 9.01
CA SER A 176 2.45 -11.33 7.72
C SER A 176 2.71 -12.78 7.28
N ARG A 177 3.82 -13.02 6.63
CA ARG A 177 4.28 -14.34 6.14
C ARG A 177 5.79 -14.32 6.07
N THR A 178 6.43 -15.41 6.51
CA THR A 178 7.88 -15.56 6.42
C THR A 178 8.37 -15.39 4.98
N GLY A 179 9.40 -14.59 4.77
CA GLY A 179 9.96 -14.29 3.45
C GLY A 179 9.18 -13.30 2.58
N TYR A 180 7.97 -12.88 2.99
CA TYR A 180 7.13 -11.97 2.19
C TYR A 180 7.75 -10.58 2.02
N SER A 181 8.32 -10.03 3.07
CA SER A 181 8.91 -8.69 3.04
C SER A 181 10.21 -8.64 2.25
N GLU A 182 11.00 -9.70 2.33
CA GLU A 182 12.20 -9.90 1.54
C GLU A 182 11.86 -10.03 0.04
N TYR A 183 10.76 -10.74 -0.30
CA TYR A 183 10.24 -10.80 -1.66
C TYR A 183 9.90 -9.40 -2.19
N TRP A 184 9.13 -8.64 -1.43
CA TRP A 184 8.75 -7.28 -1.84
C TRP A 184 9.96 -6.36 -1.96
N ALA A 185 10.95 -6.46 -1.05
CA ALA A 185 12.21 -5.74 -1.18
C ALA A 185 12.93 -6.10 -2.49
N GLY A 186 13.00 -7.38 -2.82
CA GLY A 186 13.56 -7.86 -4.08
C GLY A 186 12.85 -7.26 -5.31
N MET A 187 11.52 -7.27 -5.31
CA MET A 187 10.71 -6.71 -6.38
C MET A 187 10.86 -5.18 -6.48
N MET A 188 10.99 -4.48 -5.36
CA MET A 188 11.25 -3.04 -5.35
C MET A 188 12.60 -2.70 -5.97
N PHE A 189 13.67 -3.46 -5.67
CA PHE A 189 14.96 -3.27 -6.33
C PHE A 189 14.96 -3.73 -7.80
N LEU A 190 14.12 -4.68 -8.17
CA LEU A 190 13.99 -5.12 -9.56
C LEU A 190 13.32 -4.06 -10.45
N ASN A 191 12.24 -3.48 -9.96
CA ASN A 191 11.41 -2.53 -10.70
C ASN A 191 11.83 -1.07 -10.49
N GLY A 192 12.43 -0.76 -9.35
CA GLY A 192 12.66 0.59 -8.88
C GLY A 192 11.40 1.26 -8.34
N GLU A 193 11.57 2.30 -7.56
CA GLU A 193 10.53 3.26 -7.19
C GLU A 193 11.05 4.67 -7.44
N GLN A 194 10.41 5.39 -8.32
CA GLN A 194 10.86 6.69 -8.79
C GLN A 194 11.05 7.68 -7.63
N GLY A 195 12.26 8.22 -7.51
CA GLY A 195 12.63 9.16 -6.46
C GLY A 195 13.01 8.53 -5.12
N PHE A 196 12.89 7.19 -4.96
CA PHE A 196 13.26 6.50 -3.72
C PHE A 196 14.20 5.32 -3.95
N ILE A 197 13.85 4.37 -4.81
CA ILE A 197 14.66 3.16 -5.06
C ILE A 197 15.09 3.10 -6.51
N GLU A 198 16.41 3.07 -6.75
CA GLU A 198 16.96 2.80 -8.08
C GLU A 198 16.94 1.31 -8.38
N GLN A 199 16.69 0.96 -9.65
CA GLN A 199 16.76 -0.41 -10.10
C GLN A 199 18.15 -1.00 -9.84
N ASN A 200 18.18 -2.16 -9.18
CA ASN A 200 19.43 -2.86 -8.88
C ASN A 200 19.22 -4.36 -8.88
N LYS A 201 19.56 -5.03 -9.99
CA LYS A 201 19.40 -6.47 -10.15
C LYS A 201 20.16 -7.28 -9.08
N GLN A 202 21.33 -6.83 -8.64
CA GLN A 202 22.11 -7.56 -7.63
C GLN A 202 21.41 -7.53 -6.26
N LYS A 203 20.92 -6.35 -5.83
CA LYS A 203 20.13 -6.23 -4.61
C LYS A 203 18.81 -6.99 -4.73
N ALA A 204 18.16 -6.96 -5.89
CA ALA A 204 16.95 -7.74 -6.14
C ALA A 204 17.20 -9.24 -5.93
N LEU A 205 18.25 -9.78 -6.55
CA LEU A 205 18.64 -11.20 -6.40
C LEU A 205 18.99 -11.55 -4.95
N HIS A 206 19.68 -10.65 -4.23
CA HIS A 206 20.00 -10.86 -2.82
C HIS A 206 18.73 -11.05 -1.97
N TRP A 207 17.77 -10.14 -2.08
CA TRP A 207 16.53 -10.19 -1.30
C TRP A 207 15.59 -11.32 -1.73
N LEU A 208 15.48 -11.62 -3.04
CA LEU A 208 14.68 -12.74 -3.54
C LEU A 208 15.27 -14.10 -3.09
N ASN A 209 16.59 -14.24 -3.07
CA ASN A 209 17.23 -15.43 -2.54
C ASN A 209 16.96 -15.61 -1.03
N LEU A 210 17.02 -14.52 -0.26
CA LEU A 210 16.70 -14.57 1.17
C LEU A 210 15.23 -14.95 1.39
N SER A 211 14.32 -14.37 0.64
CA SER A 211 12.89 -14.74 0.63
C SER A 211 12.67 -16.23 0.35
N CYS A 212 13.38 -16.76 -0.65
CA CYS A 212 13.34 -18.19 -0.97
C CYS A 212 13.87 -19.06 0.19
N THR A 213 14.99 -18.68 0.79
CA THR A 213 15.56 -19.43 1.93
C THR A 213 14.69 -19.40 3.17
N GLU A 214 13.86 -18.36 3.34
CA GLU A 214 12.86 -18.25 4.40
C GLU A 214 11.55 -19.02 4.06
N GLY A 215 11.48 -19.68 2.90
CA GLY A 215 10.39 -20.57 2.51
C GLY A 215 9.21 -19.88 1.80
N PHE A 216 9.44 -18.72 1.18
CA PHE A 216 8.43 -18.05 0.37
C PHE A 216 8.54 -18.48 -1.10
N ASP A 217 7.67 -19.40 -1.56
CA ASP A 217 7.75 -20.04 -2.87
C ASP A 217 7.84 -19.04 -4.03
N THR A 218 7.06 -17.98 -3.99
CA THR A 218 7.09 -16.92 -5.02
C THR A 218 8.46 -16.24 -5.10
N GLY A 219 9.16 -16.11 -3.98
CA GLY A 219 10.53 -15.61 -3.94
C GLY A 219 11.51 -16.55 -4.66
N CYS A 220 11.33 -17.86 -4.50
CA CYS A 220 12.12 -18.85 -5.23
C CYS A 220 11.85 -18.80 -6.74
N GLU A 221 10.57 -18.74 -7.14
CA GLU A 221 10.18 -18.67 -8.56
C GLU A 221 10.79 -17.44 -9.24
N GLU A 222 10.73 -16.27 -8.61
CA GLU A 222 11.29 -15.05 -9.15
C GLU A 222 12.82 -15.05 -9.17
N PHE A 223 13.46 -15.59 -8.12
CA PHE A 223 14.92 -15.76 -8.10
C PHE A 223 15.39 -16.65 -9.24
N ASP A 224 14.75 -17.82 -9.42
CA ASP A 224 15.09 -18.78 -10.48
C ASP A 224 14.85 -18.17 -11.88
N ARG A 225 13.76 -17.45 -12.06
CA ARG A 225 13.45 -16.74 -13.32
C ARG A 225 14.56 -15.74 -13.71
N LEU A 226 15.12 -15.02 -12.74
CA LEU A 226 16.14 -14.00 -12.96
C LEU A 226 17.55 -14.55 -13.13
N THR A 227 17.81 -15.79 -12.66
CA THR A 227 19.13 -16.43 -12.72
C THR A 227 19.25 -17.40 -13.88
N ASN A 228 18.15 -18.04 -14.32
CA ASN A 228 18.14 -19.07 -15.36
C ASN A 228 17.59 -18.57 -16.71
N GLY A 229 17.09 -17.35 -16.79
CA GLY A 229 16.61 -16.69 -18.03
C GLY A 229 17.56 -15.62 -18.48
#